data_252ec6b2a07e37e310819dab4efce86d
#
_entry.id   252ec6b2a07e37e310819dab4efce86d
#
_cell.length_a   1.000
_cell.length_b   1.000
_cell.length_c   1.000
_cell.angle_alpha   90.00
_cell.angle_beta   90.00
_cell.angle_gamma   90.00
#
_symmetry.space_group_name_H-M   'P 1'
#
loop_
_entity.id
_entity.type
_entity.pdbx_description
1 polymer ?
#
loop_
_entity_poly.entity_id
_entity_poly.type
_entity_poly.pdbx_seq_one_letter_code
_entity_poly.pdbx_strand_id
1 'polypeptide(L)'
;VQIKNWQTFSDVSLECKDFLVFIGASSTGKSSFMKALLYFFQARNLHDGDIRNPNLPLEIIGTLKGEKGHIFQLRILNNPYQKTRYFVKNNVSKHEKNFRNWEEIEEKDYKNYVSEIHIFYVPAFMKISYLDYLVEKLFQNENLRKYYKHYKKFKDSIDKKMSFGYYRHIFINFLQEIAEKEKSHNFWGNSILLWEEPEFYLTPQQERACYEALSQNTKLGLMAVVSSNSSRFIELENYQSLCIFRRIKEEVEICQYSGTLFSGDEVTVFNMNYWINPDRSELFFAKKVILVEGQTDKIVLSYLAKHLGVYNNNYSIIECGSKSSIPQFIRLLNA
;
A
#
# COMPACT_ATOMS: atom_id res chain seq x y z
N VAL A 1 1.32 -5.80 11.09
CA VAL A 1 2.16 -6.88 10.55
C VAL A 1 3.60 -6.61 10.88
N GLN A 2 4.35 -7.63 11.32
CA GLN A 2 5.80 -7.59 11.49
C GLN A 2 6.44 -8.63 10.57
N ILE A 3 7.53 -8.27 9.92
CA ILE A 3 8.24 -9.12 8.96
C ILE A 3 9.73 -9.06 9.27
N LYS A 4 10.36 -10.23 9.48
CA LYS A 4 11.80 -10.36 9.72
C LYS A 4 12.46 -11.27 8.71
N ASN A 5 13.66 -10.89 8.30
CA ASN A 5 14.53 -11.67 7.40
C ASN A 5 13.86 -12.02 6.05
N TRP A 6 13.13 -11.07 5.48
CA TRP A 6 12.44 -11.22 4.18
C TRP A 6 13.07 -10.32 3.12
N GLN A 7 13.61 -10.87 2.05
CA GLN A 7 14.19 -10.14 0.90
C GLN A 7 15.02 -8.92 1.33
N THR A 8 14.47 -7.71 1.25
CA THR A 8 15.14 -6.45 1.61
C THR A 8 15.01 -6.08 3.09
N PHE A 9 14.19 -6.79 3.85
CA PHE A 9 13.87 -6.46 5.24
C PHE A 9 14.67 -7.29 6.23
N SER A 10 15.35 -6.63 7.16
CA SER A 10 15.90 -7.26 8.36
C SER A 10 14.83 -7.46 9.43
N ASP A 11 14.16 -6.38 9.82
CA ASP A 11 13.00 -6.34 10.72
C ASP A 11 12.20 -5.07 10.44
N VAL A 12 10.96 -5.24 9.99
CA VAL A 12 10.05 -4.12 9.72
C VAL A 12 8.68 -4.41 10.31
N SER A 13 7.98 -3.37 10.71
CA SER A 13 6.61 -3.44 11.19
C SER A 13 5.74 -2.37 10.54
N LEU A 14 4.47 -2.70 10.35
CA LEU A 14 3.48 -1.82 9.76
C LEU A 14 2.12 -2.04 10.41
N GLU A 15 1.43 -0.95 10.73
CA GLU A 15 0.03 -0.99 11.15
C GLU A 15 -0.87 -1.07 9.92
N CYS A 16 -1.62 -2.17 9.80
CA CYS A 16 -2.56 -2.32 8.70
C CYS A 16 -3.82 -1.48 8.94
N LYS A 17 -4.22 -0.72 7.91
CA LYS A 17 -5.45 0.07 7.84
C LYS A 17 -6.23 -0.36 6.61
N ASP A 18 -7.48 0.06 6.52
CA ASP A 18 -8.34 -0.31 5.39
C ASP A 18 -7.79 0.18 4.05
N PHE A 19 -7.11 1.33 4.05
CA PHE A 19 -6.39 1.82 2.88
C PHE A 19 -4.92 2.10 3.23
N LEU A 20 -3.99 1.52 2.47
CA LEU A 20 -2.56 1.75 2.59
C LEU A 20 -1.96 2.07 1.23
N VAL A 21 -1.16 3.13 1.18
CA VAL A 21 -0.42 3.55 0.00
C VAL A 21 1.08 3.49 0.30
N PHE A 22 1.76 2.55 -0.33
CA PHE A 22 3.21 2.38 -0.24
C PHE A 22 3.89 3.26 -1.27
N ILE A 23 4.64 4.25 -0.81
CA ILE A 23 5.43 5.17 -1.63
C ILE A 23 6.91 5.06 -1.32
N GLY A 24 7.74 5.51 -2.23
CA GLY A 24 9.20 5.48 -2.10
C GLY A 24 9.87 5.13 -3.41
N ALA A 25 11.18 5.32 -3.48
CA ALA A 25 11.96 5.04 -4.68
C ALA A 25 11.83 3.57 -5.13
N SER A 26 12.18 3.30 -6.39
CA SER A 26 12.25 1.92 -6.89
C SER A 26 13.20 1.07 -6.03
N SER A 27 12.90 -0.21 -5.89
CA SER A 27 13.71 -1.17 -5.12
C SER A 27 13.83 -0.88 -3.61
N THR A 28 12.91 -0.10 -3.03
CA THR A 28 12.83 0.12 -1.57
C THR A 28 12.03 -0.96 -0.83
N GLY A 29 11.51 -1.97 -1.51
CA GLY A 29 10.85 -3.10 -0.87
C GLY A 29 9.31 -3.07 -0.89
N LYS A 30 8.65 -2.12 -1.56
CA LYS A 30 7.18 -2.05 -1.65
C LYS A 30 6.56 -3.38 -2.11
N SER A 31 6.99 -3.90 -3.26
CA SER A 31 6.56 -5.20 -3.79
C SER A 31 7.01 -6.37 -2.90
N SER A 32 8.16 -6.25 -2.25
CA SER A 32 8.64 -7.23 -1.26
C SER A 32 7.66 -7.41 -0.11
N PHE A 33 7.15 -6.31 0.43
CA PHE A 33 6.17 -6.35 1.50
C PHE A 33 4.85 -7.01 1.06
N MET A 34 4.35 -6.67 -0.13
CA MET A 34 3.16 -7.32 -0.68
C MET A 34 3.35 -8.83 -0.87
N LYS A 35 4.53 -9.25 -1.35
CA LYS A 35 4.86 -10.68 -1.49
C LYS A 35 4.92 -11.40 -0.14
N ALA A 36 5.38 -10.73 0.92
CA ALA A 36 5.35 -11.28 2.28
C ALA A 36 3.91 -11.46 2.77
N LEU A 37 3.01 -10.51 2.49
CA LEU A 37 1.57 -10.66 2.78
C LEU A 37 0.97 -11.84 2.01
N LEU A 38 1.29 -11.98 0.71
CA LEU A 38 0.81 -13.12 -0.08
C LEU A 38 1.26 -14.46 0.50
N TYR A 39 2.50 -14.55 0.98
CA TYR A 39 3.00 -15.74 1.66
C TYR A 39 2.31 -15.95 3.00
N PHE A 40 2.16 -14.91 3.80
CA PHE A 40 1.46 -14.97 5.09
C PHE A 40 0.03 -15.51 4.96
N PHE A 41 -0.71 -15.07 3.95
CA PHE A 41 -2.07 -15.55 3.68
C PHE A 41 -2.14 -16.82 2.81
N GLN A 42 -1.03 -17.50 2.62
CA GLN A 42 -0.95 -18.75 1.82
C GLN A 42 -1.40 -18.59 0.36
N ALA A 43 -1.36 -17.37 -0.18
CA ALA A 43 -1.68 -17.08 -1.56
C ALA A 43 -0.49 -17.28 -2.53
N ARG A 44 0.71 -17.53 -1.98
CA ARG A 44 1.92 -17.95 -2.72
C ARG A 44 2.81 -18.82 -1.84
N ASN A 45 3.68 -19.59 -2.50
CA ASN A 45 4.72 -20.38 -1.82
C ASN A 45 5.96 -19.52 -1.50
N LEU A 46 6.75 -19.99 -0.53
CA LEU A 46 8.07 -19.46 -0.24
C LEU A 46 9.05 -19.88 -1.35
N HIS A 47 9.93 -18.97 -1.76
CA HIS A 47 11.02 -19.19 -2.69
C HIS A 47 12.36 -18.87 -2.01
N ASP A 48 13.45 -19.48 -2.46
CA ASP A 48 14.79 -19.27 -1.86
C ASP A 48 15.21 -17.79 -1.84
N GLY A 49 14.85 -17.02 -2.88
CA GLY A 49 15.10 -15.58 -2.95
C GLY A 49 14.25 -14.71 -2.02
N ASP A 50 13.32 -15.29 -1.26
CA ASP A 50 12.50 -14.54 -0.29
C ASP A 50 13.22 -14.40 1.06
N ILE A 51 14.19 -15.27 1.35
CA ILE A 51 14.95 -15.24 2.60
C ILE A 51 16.18 -14.34 2.43
N ARG A 52 16.27 -13.27 3.24
CA ARG A 52 17.38 -12.30 3.16
C ARG A 52 18.72 -12.91 3.57
N ASN A 53 18.75 -13.57 4.72
CA ASN A 53 19.92 -14.25 5.25
C ASN A 53 19.56 -15.71 5.53
N PRO A 54 20.12 -16.67 4.77
CA PRO A 54 19.79 -18.07 4.93
C PRO A 54 20.22 -18.67 6.29
N ASN A 55 21.05 -17.99 7.06
CA ASN A 55 21.48 -18.44 8.39
C ASN A 55 20.55 -17.95 9.52
N LEU A 56 19.58 -17.08 9.22
CA LEU A 56 18.65 -16.55 10.19
C LEU A 56 17.22 -17.03 9.91
N PRO A 57 16.39 -17.18 10.95
CA PRO A 57 14.99 -17.53 10.75
C PRO A 57 14.24 -16.39 10.05
N LEU A 58 13.36 -16.75 9.12
CA LEU A 58 12.33 -15.89 8.59
C LEU A 58 11.12 -15.92 9.52
N GLU A 59 10.59 -14.77 9.86
CA GLU A 59 9.42 -14.66 10.73
C GLU A 59 8.43 -13.63 10.16
N ILE A 60 7.16 -14.01 10.10
CA ILE A 60 6.06 -13.09 9.79
C ILE A 60 4.99 -13.23 10.86
N ILE A 61 4.59 -12.10 11.46
CA ILE A 61 3.53 -12.03 12.47
C ILE A 61 2.45 -11.08 11.96
N GLY A 62 1.21 -11.53 11.91
CA GLY A 62 0.05 -10.71 11.60
C GLY A 62 -0.96 -10.71 12.75
N THR A 63 -1.51 -9.54 13.07
CA THR A 63 -2.64 -9.40 13.99
C THR A 63 -3.91 -9.30 13.18
N LEU A 64 -4.87 -10.15 13.43
CA LEU A 64 -6.14 -10.26 12.73
C LEU A 64 -7.30 -10.06 13.69
N LYS A 65 -8.40 -9.54 13.15
CA LYS A 65 -9.66 -9.40 13.86
C LYS A 65 -10.63 -10.42 13.29
N GLY A 66 -11.00 -11.41 14.08
CA GLY A 66 -11.96 -12.41 13.71
C GLY A 66 -13.40 -11.97 14.00
N GLU A 67 -14.33 -12.91 13.80
CA GLU A 67 -15.73 -12.73 14.13
C GLU A 67 -15.95 -12.28 15.58
N LYS A 68 -17.02 -11.53 15.82
CA LYS A 68 -17.38 -10.99 17.16
C LYS A 68 -16.31 -10.10 17.80
N GLY A 69 -15.33 -9.61 17.00
CA GLY A 69 -14.31 -8.69 17.47
C GLY A 69 -13.15 -9.33 18.24
N HIS A 70 -13.04 -10.66 18.25
CA HIS A 70 -11.89 -11.34 18.82
C HIS A 70 -10.61 -10.96 18.05
N ILE A 71 -9.55 -10.60 18.80
CA ILE A 71 -8.25 -10.29 18.21
C ILE A 71 -7.33 -11.48 18.46
N PHE A 72 -6.72 -11.97 17.41
CA PHE A 72 -5.73 -13.03 17.46
C PHE A 72 -4.50 -12.70 16.61
N GLN A 73 -3.40 -13.35 16.88
CA GLN A 73 -2.17 -13.23 16.08
C GLN A 73 -1.85 -14.58 15.46
N LEU A 74 -1.43 -14.53 14.21
CA LEU A 74 -0.82 -15.66 13.52
C LEU A 74 0.66 -15.39 13.29
N ARG A 75 1.46 -16.44 13.38
CA ARG A 75 2.90 -16.38 13.16
C ARG A 75 3.35 -17.52 12.26
N ILE A 76 4.15 -17.19 11.26
CA ILE A 76 4.92 -18.14 10.46
C ILE A 76 6.38 -18.01 10.86
N LEU A 77 7.01 -19.12 11.19
CA LEU A 77 8.44 -19.22 11.48
C LEU A 77 9.08 -20.26 10.57
N ASN A 78 9.96 -19.81 9.70
CA ASN A 78 10.78 -20.69 8.87
C ASN A 78 12.23 -20.63 9.35
N ASN A 79 12.69 -21.70 10.00
CA ASN A 79 14.08 -21.80 10.43
C ASN A 79 14.94 -22.42 9.33
N PRO A 80 16.21 -22.01 9.20
CA PRO A 80 17.15 -22.65 8.29
C PRO A 80 17.19 -24.16 8.52
N TYR A 81 17.11 -24.94 7.46
CA TYR A 81 17.19 -26.40 7.48
C TYR A 81 16.09 -27.12 8.28
N GLN A 82 15.02 -26.43 8.65
CA GLN A 82 13.90 -27.00 9.38
C GLN A 82 12.58 -26.79 8.63
N LYS A 83 11.58 -27.61 8.98
CA LYS A 83 10.22 -27.42 8.47
C LYS A 83 9.64 -26.11 8.96
N THR A 84 8.91 -25.39 8.10
CA THR A 84 8.13 -24.20 8.50
C THR A 84 7.15 -24.57 9.62
N ARG A 85 7.08 -23.72 10.65
CA ARG A 85 6.18 -23.89 11.79
C ARG A 85 5.21 -22.73 11.85
N TYR A 86 4.00 -23.03 12.31
CA TYR A 86 2.89 -22.10 12.39
C TYR A 86 2.42 -21.99 13.84
N PHE A 87 2.01 -20.80 14.24
CA PHE A 87 1.59 -20.52 15.59
C PHE A 87 0.36 -19.62 15.61
N VAL A 88 -0.49 -19.79 16.64
CA VAL A 88 -1.60 -18.92 16.95
C VAL A 88 -1.47 -18.38 18.37
N LYS A 89 -1.93 -17.16 18.57
CA LYS A 89 -2.12 -16.56 19.89
C LYS A 89 -3.50 -15.95 19.94
N ASN A 90 -4.37 -16.47 20.76
CA ASN A 90 -5.74 -16.01 20.96
C ASN A 90 -5.84 -14.92 22.05
N ASN A 91 -6.91 -14.14 22.02
CA ASN A 91 -7.24 -13.12 23.03
C ASN A 91 -6.14 -12.10 23.29
N VAL A 92 -5.60 -11.52 22.20
CA VAL A 92 -4.57 -10.49 22.28
C VAL A 92 -5.21 -9.16 22.68
N SER A 93 -4.84 -8.61 23.85
CA SER A 93 -5.22 -7.24 24.18
C SER A 93 -4.34 -6.26 23.41
N LYS A 94 -4.90 -5.08 23.01
CA LYS A 94 -4.17 -4.05 22.24
C LYS A 94 -2.86 -3.56 22.91
N HIS A 95 -2.64 -3.86 24.20
CA HIS A 95 -1.52 -3.37 24.99
C HIS A 95 -0.52 -4.45 25.43
N GLU A 96 -0.76 -5.73 25.12
CA GLU A 96 0.15 -6.80 25.52
C GLU A 96 1.32 -6.98 24.54
N LYS A 97 2.49 -6.52 24.95
CA LYS A 97 3.78 -6.82 24.30
C LYS A 97 4.38 -8.19 24.73
N ASN A 98 3.63 -9.03 25.44
CA ASN A 98 4.18 -10.28 25.98
C ASN A 98 4.18 -11.41 24.93
N PHE A 99 5.37 -11.80 24.51
CA PHE A 99 5.65 -12.93 23.59
C PHE A 99 5.45 -14.34 24.21
N ARG A 100 4.91 -14.43 25.41
CA ARG A 100 4.69 -15.70 26.13
C ARG A 100 3.25 -16.15 25.90
N ASN A 101 3.01 -17.21 25.19
CA ASN A 101 1.77 -17.96 24.97
C ASN A 101 1.41 -18.15 23.48
N TRP A 102 2.42 -18.43 22.67
CA TRP A 102 2.18 -18.93 21.32
C TRP A 102 1.89 -20.44 21.38
N GLU A 103 0.79 -20.86 20.77
CA GLU A 103 0.45 -22.25 20.56
C GLU A 103 0.90 -22.67 19.17
N GLU A 104 1.70 -23.73 19.07
CA GLU A 104 2.10 -24.29 17.78
C GLU A 104 0.92 -25.08 17.19
N ILE A 105 0.61 -24.82 15.91
CA ILE A 105 -0.49 -25.42 15.18
C ILE A 105 0.00 -26.08 13.90
N GLU A 106 -0.76 -27.02 13.36
CA GLU A 106 -0.48 -27.61 12.06
C GLU A 106 -0.73 -26.62 10.92
N GLU A 107 -0.05 -26.83 9.78
CA GLU A 107 -0.26 -26.02 8.57
C GLU A 107 -1.73 -26.01 8.12
N LYS A 108 -2.45 -27.12 8.29
CA LYS A 108 -3.87 -27.24 7.97
C LYS A 108 -4.70 -26.29 8.79
N ASP A 109 -4.44 -26.20 10.09
CA ASP A 109 -5.17 -25.32 11.00
C ASP A 109 -4.84 -23.85 10.71
N TYR A 110 -3.57 -23.54 10.41
CA TYR A 110 -3.21 -22.21 9.95
C TYR A 110 -3.96 -21.82 8.68
N LYS A 111 -4.05 -22.72 7.69
CA LYS A 111 -4.83 -22.50 6.47
C LYS A 111 -6.30 -22.22 6.76
N ASN A 112 -6.90 -22.90 7.74
CA ASN A 112 -8.27 -22.66 8.15
C ASN A 112 -8.46 -21.21 8.68
N TYR A 113 -7.52 -20.68 9.48
CA TYR A 113 -7.58 -19.29 9.97
C TYR A 113 -7.55 -18.25 8.85
N VAL A 114 -6.86 -18.52 7.76
CA VAL A 114 -6.71 -17.55 6.65
C VAL A 114 -7.64 -17.85 5.47
N SER A 115 -8.37 -18.96 5.47
CA SER A 115 -9.21 -19.42 4.34
C SER A 115 -10.37 -18.50 4.02
N GLU A 116 -10.90 -17.79 5.03
CA GLU A 116 -12.00 -16.83 4.85
C GLU A 116 -11.54 -15.48 4.29
N ILE A 117 -10.22 -15.27 4.17
CA ILE A 117 -9.66 -14.04 3.66
C ILE A 117 -9.42 -14.16 2.16
N HIS A 118 -10.12 -13.36 1.39
CA HIS A 118 -9.98 -13.33 -0.07
C HIS A 118 -8.92 -12.34 -0.49
N ILE A 119 -7.76 -12.84 -0.97
CA ILE A 119 -6.68 -11.99 -1.44
C ILE A 119 -6.69 -11.88 -2.96
N PHE A 120 -6.70 -10.63 -3.42
CA PHE A 120 -6.59 -10.27 -4.83
C PHE A 120 -5.29 -9.52 -5.06
N TYR A 121 -4.42 -10.08 -5.89
CA TYR A 121 -3.14 -9.45 -6.19
C TYR A 121 -3.09 -9.01 -7.65
N VAL A 122 -2.81 -7.75 -7.88
CA VAL A 122 -2.66 -7.14 -9.19
C VAL A 122 -1.20 -6.67 -9.34
N PRO A 123 -0.35 -7.44 -10.05
CA PRO A 123 1.06 -7.07 -10.22
C PRO A 123 1.20 -5.86 -11.17
N ALA A 124 2.34 -5.17 -11.09
CA ALA A 124 2.68 -4.05 -11.96
C ALA A 124 2.64 -4.43 -13.45
N PHE A 125 3.15 -5.62 -13.77
CA PHE A 125 3.09 -6.20 -15.11
C PHE A 125 2.24 -7.44 -15.11
N MET A 126 1.11 -7.40 -15.80
CA MET A 126 0.11 -8.44 -15.80
C MET A 126 -0.19 -8.91 -17.24
N LYS A 127 -0.12 -10.22 -17.48
CA LYS A 127 -0.59 -10.81 -18.73
C LYS A 127 -2.13 -10.83 -18.73
N ILE A 128 -2.73 -10.78 -19.93
CA ILE A 128 -4.19 -10.84 -20.11
C ILE A 128 -4.80 -12.06 -19.41
N SER A 129 -4.16 -13.23 -19.57
CA SER A 129 -4.60 -14.46 -18.93
C SER A 129 -4.64 -14.39 -17.40
N TYR A 130 -3.81 -13.54 -16.79
CA TYR A 130 -3.83 -13.32 -15.35
C TYR A 130 -5.02 -12.45 -14.92
N LEU A 131 -5.41 -11.47 -15.73
CA LEU A 131 -6.62 -10.68 -15.45
C LEU A 131 -7.87 -11.58 -15.44
N ASP A 132 -7.98 -12.51 -16.40
CA ASP A 132 -9.08 -13.47 -16.42
C ASP A 132 -9.12 -14.31 -15.13
N TYR A 133 -7.98 -14.83 -14.71
CA TYR A 133 -7.86 -15.53 -13.44
C TYR A 133 -8.23 -14.66 -12.23
N LEU A 134 -7.75 -13.42 -12.18
CA LEU A 134 -8.07 -12.48 -11.10
C LEU A 134 -9.58 -12.22 -11.02
N VAL A 135 -10.19 -12.01 -12.16
CA VAL A 135 -11.63 -11.75 -12.27
C VAL A 135 -12.45 -12.97 -11.88
N GLU A 136 -12.09 -14.17 -12.34
CA GLU A 136 -12.74 -15.41 -11.91
C GLU A 136 -12.65 -15.57 -10.40
N LYS A 137 -11.49 -15.27 -9.81
CA LYS A 137 -11.29 -15.29 -8.36
C LYS A 137 -12.14 -14.27 -7.63
N LEU A 138 -12.25 -13.03 -8.15
CA LEU A 138 -13.13 -12.00 -7.59
C LEU A 138 -14.58 -12.46 -7.55
N PHE A 139 -15.07 -13.08 -8.61
CA PHE A 139 -16.46 -13.56 -8.69
C PHE A 139 -16.74 -14.87 -7.95
N GLN A 140 -15.76 -15.46 -7.27
CA GLN A 140 -16.00 -16.46 -6.24
C GLN A 140 -16.67 -15.86 -5.01
N ASN A 141 -16.45 -14.56 -4.73
CA ASN A 141 -17.21 -13.82 -3.73
C ASN A 141 -18.67 -13.66 -4.19
N GLU A 142 -19.61 -14.14 -3.39
CA GLU A 142 -21.03 -14.15 -3.71
C GLU A 142 -21.60 -12.77 -3.98
N ASN A 143 -21.18 -11.77 -3.22
CA ASN A 143 -21.61 -10.39 -3.38
C ASN A 143 -21.22 -9.80 -4.74
N LEU A 144 -20.09 -10.24 -5.29
CA LEU A 144 -19.58 -9.79 -6.59
C LEU A 144 -20.21 -10.50 -7.78
N ARG A 145 -20.83 -11.68 -7.61
CA ARG A 145 -21.41 -12.48 -8.72
C ARG A 145 -22.43 -11.72 -9.56
N LYS A 146 -23.19 -10.82 -8.97
CA LYS A 146 -24.17 -9.99 -9.69
C LYS A 146 -23.55 -9.07 -10.74
N TYR A 147 -22.27 -8.69 -10.55
CA TYR A 147 -21.52 -7.85 -11.49
C TYR A 147 -20.87 -8.64 -12.64
N TYR A 148 -20.82 -9.96 -12.58
CA TYR A 148 -20.17 -10.81 -13.57
C TYR A 148 -20.71 -10.59 -14.99
N LYS A 149 -22.03 -10.45 -15.16
CA LYS A 149 -22.65 -10.21 -16.47
C LYS A 149 -22.20 -8.87 -17.07
N HIS A 150 -22.08 -7.83 -16.26
CA HIS A 150 -21.61 -6.51 -16.68
C HIS A 150 -20.14 -6.57 -17.10
N TYR A 151 -19.31 -7.19 -16.27
CA TYR A 151 -17.90 -7.41 -16.60
C TYR A 151 -17.75 -8.19 -17.90
N LYS A 152 -18.47 -9.30 -18.08
CA LYS A 152 -18.42 -10.11 -19.30
C LYS A 152 -18.81 -9.30 -20.54
N LYS A 153 -19.92 -8.56 -20.48
CA LYS A 153 -20.35 -7.69 -21.56
C LYS A 153 -19.29 -6.65 -21.93
N PHE A 154 -18.64 -6.08 -20.92
CA PHE A 154 -17.59 -5.11 -21.11
C PHE A 154 -16.32 -5.77 -21.70
N LYS A 155 -15.92 -6.94 -21.21
CA LYS A 155 -14.81 -7.74 -21.74
C LYS A 155 -15.04 -8.13 -23.20
N ASP A 156 -16.25 -8.58 -23.55
CA ASP A 156 -16.58 -9.02 -24.90
C ASP A 156 -16.60 -7.85 -25.92
N SER A 157 -16.78 -6.61 -25.45
CA SER A 157 -16.68 -5.39 -26.26
C SER A 157 -15.25 -4.98 -26.58
N ILE A 158 -14.25 -5.65 -26.00
CA ILE A 158 -12.84 -5.32 -26.13
C ILE A 158 -12.24 -6.06 -27.33
N ASP A 159 -11.62 -5.31 -28.22
CA ASP A 159 -10.77 -5.90 -29.25
C ASP A 159 -9.52 -6.53 -28.61
N LYS A 160 -9.24 -7.80 -28.93
CA LYS A 160 -8.08 -8.57 -28.42
C LYS A 160 -6.72 -7.93 -28.71
N LYS A 161 -6.68 -6.83 -29.48
CA LYS A 161 -5.47 -6.06 -29.82
C LYS A 161 -5.19 -4.90 -28.87
N MET A 162 -5.99 -4.69 -27.82
CA MET A 162 -5.85 -3.55 -26.94
C MET A 162 -4.68 -3.68 -25.95
N SER A 163 -4.11 -2.52 -25.57
CA SER A 163 -2.93 -2.41 -24.73
C SER A 163 -3.17 -2.77 -23.25
N PHE A 164 -2.11 -3.05 -22.51
CA PHE A 164 -2.15 -3.36 -21.06
C PHE A 164 -2.88 -2.30 -20.22
N GLY A 165 -2.78 -1.02 -20.58
CA GLY A 165 -3.47 0.07 -19.89
C GLY A 165 -4.99 -0.05 -19.93
N TYR A 166 -5.52 -0.63 -21.00
CA TYR A 166 -6.95 -0.78 -21.16
C TYR A 166 -7.56 -1.75 -20.12
N TYR A 167 -6.88 -2.85 -19.79
CA TYR A 167 -7.36 -3.81 -18.78
C TYR A 167 -7.40 -3.21 -17.37
N ARG A 168 -6.47 -2.32 -17.05
CA ARG A 168 -6.51 -1.57 -15.79
C ARG A 168 -7.70 -0.63 -15.74
N HIS A 169 -7.97 0.04 -16.84
CA HIS A 169 -9.13 0.90 -16.97
C HIS A 169 -10.46 0.14 -16.76
N ILE A 170 -10.57 -1.09 -17.30
CA ILE A 170 -11.71 -1.96 -17.03
C ILE A 170 -11.86 -2.24 -15.55
N PHE A 171 -10.77 -2.58 -14.88
CA PHE A 171 -10.81 -2.90 -13.47
C PHE A 171 -11.17 -1.68 -12.62
N ILE A 172 -10.67 -0.49 -12.99
CA ILE A 172 -11.06 0.77 -12.35
C ILE A 172 -12.55 1.04 -12.53
N ASN A 173 -13.08 0.93 -13.75
CA ASN A 173 -14.50 1.12 -14.02
C ASN A 173 -15.38 0.13 -13.25
N PHE A 174 -14.91 -1.10 -13.09
CA PHE A 174 -15.59 -2.11 -12.28
C PHE A 174 -15.62 -1.70 -10.79
N LEU A 175 -14.52 -1.21 -10.24
CA LEU A 175 -14.48 -0.71 -8.86
C LEU A 175 -15.38 0.53 -8.69
N GLN A 176 -15.43 1.43 -9.67
CA GLN A 176 -16.32 2.59 -9.67
C GLN A 176 -17.78 2.17 -9.66
N GLU A 177 -18.16 1.22 -10.52
CA GLU A 177 -19.53 0.70 -10.57
C GLU A 177 -19.99 0.11 -9.23
N ILE A 178 -19.11 -0.63 -8.55
CA ILE A 178 -19.39 -1.15 -7.20
C ILE A 178 -19.60 0.01 -6.22
N ALA A 179 -18.68 0.98 -6.21
CA ALA A 179 -18.73 2.11 -5.30
C ALA A 179 -20.00 2.96 -5.47
N GLU A 180 -20.51 3.10 -6.69
CA GLU A 180 -21.74 3.82 -7.00
C GLU A 180 -23.00 3.07 -6.57
N LYS A 181 -23.03 1.76 -6.75
CA LYS A 181 -24.25 0.95 -6.56
C LYS A 181 -24.37 0.39 -5.14
N GLU A 182 -23.27 0.11 -4.47
CA GLU A 182 -23.29 -0.54 -3.16
C GLU A 182 -23.25 0.47 -2.02
N LYS A 183 -23.92 0.12 -0.93
CA LYS A 183 -24.02 0.95 0.29
C LYS A 183 -23.64 0.20 1.57
N SER A 184 -23.50 -1.11 1.48
CA SER A 184 -23.15 -1.94 2.64
C SER A 184 -21.68 -1.79 3.01
N HIS A 185 -21.38 -1.39 4.23
CA HIS A 185 -20.02 -1.29 4.76
C HIS A 185 -19.28 -2.64 4.85
N ASN A 186 -19.98 -3.75 4.68
CA ASN A 186 -19.38 -5.09 4.67
C ASN A 186 -19.58 -5.79 3.31
N PHE A 187 -19.71 -5.02 2.23
CA PHE A 187 -19.95 -5.58 0.90
C PHE A 187 -18.79 -6.49 0.45
N TRP A 188 -17.55 -6.07 0.69
CA TRP A 188 -16.36 -6.82 0.31
C TRP A 188 -16.02 -7.99 1.27
N GLY A 189 -16.67 -8.04 2.46
CA GLY A 189 -16.35 -9.04 3.48
C GLY A 189 -14.87 -8.98 3.87
N ASN A 190 -14.24 -10.16 4.02
CA ASN A 190 -12.82 -10.27 4.39
C ASN A 190 -11.91 -10.21 3.14
N SER A 191 -12.08 -9.21 2.28
CA SER A 191 -11.34 -9.09 1.02
C SER A 191 -10.16 -8.11 1.13
N ILE A 192 -9.00 -8.51 0.62
CA ILE A 192 -7.78 -7.70 0.56
C ILE A 192 -7.35 -7.58 -0.90
N LEU A 193 -7.21 -6.35 -1.39
CA LEU A 193 -6.65 -6.03 -2.70
C LEU A 193 -5.21 -5.53 -2.53
N LEU A 194 -4.26 -6.25 -3.08
CA LEU A 194 -2.87 -5.82 -3.20
C LEU A 194 -2.63 -5.41 -4.65
N TRP A 195 -2.36 -4.13 -4.90
CA TRP A 195 -2.20 -3.62 -6.27
C TRP A 195 -0.88 -2.88 -6.44
N GLU A 196 -0.02 -3.41 -7.32
CA GLU A 196 1.25 -2.77 -7.67
C GLU A 196 1.08 -1.79 -8.82
N GLU A 197 1.54 -0.56 -8.59
CA GLU A 197 1.65 0.52 -9.56
C GLU A 197 0.40 0.66 -10.47
N PRO A 198 -0.78 0.91 -9.89
CA PRO A 198 -2.02 1.06 -10.63
C PRO A 198 -1.96 2.17 -11.67
N GLU A 199 -1.10 3.17 -11.47
CA GLU A 199 -0.88 4.31 -12.37
C GLU A 199 -0.28 3.94 -13.72
N PHE A 200 0.33 2.77 -13.88
CA PHE A 200 0.93 2.38 -15.15
C PHE A 200 -0.08 2.42 -16.29
N TYR A 201 0.28 3.16 -17.35
CA TYR A 201 -0.53 3.40 -18.55
C TYR A 201 -1.82 4.21 -18.32
N LEU A 202 -1.98 4.86 -17.19
CA LEU A 202 -3.11 5.74 -16.92
C LEU A 202 -2.76 7.20 -17.23
N THR A 203 -3.75 7.96 -17.66
CA THR A 203 -3.66 9.42 -17.69
C THR A 203 -3.83 9.98 -16.27
N PRO A 204 -3.39 11.20 -15.99
CA PRO A 204 -3.59 11.84 -14.68
C PRO A 204 -5.04 11.85 -14.18
N GLN A 205 -6.01 11.94 -15.09
CA GLN A 205 -7.43 11.88 -14.75
C GLN A 205 -7.85 10.47 -14.33
N GLN A 206 -7.35 9.46 -15.03
CA GLN A 206 -7.60 8.05 -14.71
C GLN A 206 -6.92 7.63 -13.41
N GLU A 207 -5.74 8.18 -13.07
CA GLU A 207 -5.09 7.96 -11.78
C GLU A 207 -5.96 8.47 -10.63
N ARG A 208 -6.53 9.69 -10.75
CA ARG A 208 -7.47 10.21 -9.75
C ARG A 208 -8.71 9.32 -9.63
N ALA A 209 -9.31 8.95 -10.76
CA ALA A 209 -10.47 8.06 -10.76
C ALA A 209 -10.16 6.70 -10.10
N CYS A 210 -8.95 6.18 -10.31
CA CYS A 210 -8.47 4.96 -9.65
C CYS A 210 -8.37 5.12 -8.14
N TYR A 211 -7.73 6.20 -7.68
CA TYR A 211 -7.61 6.51 -6.26
C TYR A 211 -8.99 6.65 -5.59
N GLU A 212 -9.88 7.43 -6.18
CA GLU A 212 -11.25 7.62 -5.68
C GLU A 212 -12.01 6.30 -5.60
N ALA A 213 -11.95 5.47 -6.67
CA ALA A 213 -12.61 4.17 -6.68
C ALA A 213 -12.09 3.26 -5.56
N LEU A 214 -10.78 3.21 -5.34
CA LEU A 214 -10.17 2.45 -4.25
C LEU A 214 -10.62 2.98 -2.89
N SER A 215 -10.52 4.29 -2.65
CA SER A 215 -10.93 4.93 -1.40
C SER A 215 -12.40 4.71 -1.07
N GLN A 216 -13.29 4.72 -2.07
CA GLN A 216 -14.71 4.43 -1.86
C GLN A 216 -14.97 2.95 -1.55
N ASN A 217 -14.26 2.03 -2.22
CA ASN A 217 -14.42 0.60 -1.94
C ASN A 217 -13.90 0.20 -0.55
N THR A 218 -12.92 0.93 0.01
CA THR A 218 -12.52 0.68 1.40
C THR A 218 -13.62 1.01 2.40
N LYS A 219 -14.48 1.99 2.11
CA LYS A 219 -15.68 2.28 2.91
C LYS A 219 -16.74 1.17 2.83
N LEU A 220 -16.64 0.31 1.82
CA LEU A 220 -17.48 -0.88 1.64
C LEU A 220 -16.85 -2.15 2.22
N GLY A 221 -15.76 -2.04 2.99
CA GLY A 221 -15.07 -3.13 3.67
C GLY A 221 -13.92 -3.77 2.90
N LEU A 222 -13.50 -3.21 1.76
CA LEU A 222 -12.28 -3.66 1.08
C LEU A 222 -11.05 -3.15 1.83
N MET A 223 -10.12 -4.03 2.18
CA MET A 223 -8.77 -3.60 2.54
C MET A 223 -7.93 -3.45 1.26
N ALA A 224 -7.47 -2.23 0.96
CA ALA A 224 -6.67 -1.97 -0.21
C ALA A 224 -5.23 -1.56 0.17
N VAL A 225 -4.24 -2.27 -0.38
CA VAL A 225 -2.81 -1.96 -0.25
C VAL A 225 -2.27 -1.70 -1.65
N VAL A 226 -1.82 -0.49 -1.88
CA VAL A 226 -1.36 -0.03 -3.19
C VAL A 226 0.10 0.38 -3.10
N SER A 227 0.96 -0.08 -4.01
CA SER A 227 2.28 0.54 -4.19
C SER A 227 2.23 1.51 -5.36
N SER A 228 2.72 2.72 -5.16
CA SER A 228 2.71 3.73 -6.22
C SER A 228 3.98 4.58 -6.21
N ASN A 229 4.39 5.01 -7.41
CA ASN A 229 5.40 6.03 -7.64
C ASN A 229 4.77 7.36 -8.08
N SER A 230 3.44 7.43 -8.20
CA SER A 230 2.73 8.62 -8.58
C SER A 230 2.38 9.51 -7.37
N SER A 231 2.68 10.79 -7.48
CA SER A 231 2.29 11.80 -6.50
C SER A 231 0.76 11.94 -6.33
N ARG A 232 -0.03 11.42 -7.29
CA ARG A 232 -1.50 11.47 -7.25
C ARG A 232 -2.13 10.47 -6.30
N PHE A 233 -1.36 9.47 -5.83
CA PHE A 233 -1.77 8.57 -4.78
C PHE A 233 -1.44 9.10 -3.37
N ILE A 234 -0.94 10.33 -3.28
CA ILE A 234 -0.63 11.00 -2.01
C ILE A 234 -1.71 12.01 -1.71
N GLU A 235 -2.64 11.64 -0.83
CA GLU A 235 -3.65 12.55 -0.28
C GLU A 235 -3.42 12.74 1.21
N LEU A 236 -3.20 13.98 1.64
CA LEU A 236 -2.91 14.27 3.03
C LEU A 236 -4.13 14.24 3.95
N GLU A 237 -5.34 14.24 3.44
CA GLU A 237 -6.51 13.89 4.24
C GLU A 237 -6.39 12.49 4.84
N ASN A 238 -5.70 11.60 4.11
CA ASN A 238 -5.44 10.22 4.48
C ASN A 238 -3.95 9.97 4.77
N TYR A 239 -3.20 10.96 5.30
CA TYR A 239 -1.76 10.83 5.55
C TYR A 239 -1.39 9.62 6.40
N GLN A 240 -2.29 9.17 7.29
CA GLN A 240 -2.11 7.96 8.07
C GLN A 240 -2.14 6.68 7.23
N SER A 241 -2.61 6.74 6.00
CA SER A 241 -2.59 5.64 5.04
C SER A 241 -1.27 5.56 4.27
N LEU A 242 -0.45 6.62 4.32
CA LEU A 242 0.84 6.66 3.64
C LEU A 242 1.88 5.86 4.42
N CYS A 243 2.59 5.01 3.69
CA CYS A 243 3.73 4.24 4.19
C CYS A 243 4.92 4.53 3.29
N ILE A 244 5.90 5.26 3.82
CA ILE A 244 7.07 5.68 3.06
C ILE A 244 8.18 4.65 3.24
N PHE A 245 8.55 3.99 2.15
CA PHE A 245 9.64 3.03 2.11
C PHE A 245 10.95 3.75 1.75
N ARG A 246 11.90 3.76 2.66
CA ARG A 246 13.21 4.39 2.46
C ARG A 246 14.31 3.35 2.65
N ARG A 247 15.33 3.43 1.79
CA ARG A 247 16.55 2.65 1.98
C ARG A 247 17.61 3.55 2.61
N ILE A 248 18.06 3.16 3.80
CA ILE A 248 19.13 3.81 4.54
C ILE A 248 20.28 2.82 4.60
N LYS A 249 21.35 3.08 3.79
CA LYS A 249 22.46 2.13 3.57
C LYS A 249 21.92 0.79 3.03
N GLU A 250 22.12 -0.30 3.76
CA GLU A 250 21.68 -1.66 3.41
C GLU A 250 20.31 -2.05 3.98
N GLU A 251 19.72 -1.19 4.80
CA GLU A 251 18.46 -1.45 5.48
C GLU A 251 17.30 -0.70 4.82
N VAL A 252 16.12 -1.29 4.91
CA VAL A 252 14.87 -0.65 4.51
C VAL A 252 14.09 -0.30 5.76
N GLU A 253 13.67 0.95 5.84
CA GLU A 253 12.77 1.45 6.88
C GLU A 253 11.41 1.77 6.27
N ILE A 254 10.36 1.55 7.05
CA ILE A 254 8.99 1.93 6.71
C ILE A 254 8.56 3.00 7.70
N CYS A 255 8.36 4.21 7.19
CA CYS A 255 7.82 5.32 7.97
C CYS A 255 6.30 5.37 7.77
N GLN A 256 5.54 5.20 8.85
CA GLN A 256 4.09 5.33 8.88
C GLN A 256 3.71 6.19 10.08
N TYR A 257 3.03 7.28 9.84
CA TYR A 257 2.60 8.15 10.93
C TYR A 257 1.26 7.68 11.52
N SER A 258 1.24 7.47 12.83
CA SER A 258 0.04 7.00 13.55
C SER A 258 -0.64 8.07 14.40
N GLY A 259 0.01 9.25 14.57
CA GLY A 259 -0.48 10.36 15.38
C GLY A 259 -1.45 11.30 14.64
N THR A 260 -1.68 12.46 15.23
CA THR A 260 -2.37 13.60 14.60
C THR A 260 -1.33 14.65 14.23
N LEU A 261 -1.12 14.87 12.94
CA LEU A 261 -0.15 15.84 12.42
C LEU A 261 -0.55 17.27 12.74
N PHE A 262 -1.85 17.56 12.61
CA PHE A 262 -2.41 18.90 12.78
C PHE A 262 -3.59 18.84 13.75
N SER A 263 -3.78 19.88 14.55
CA SER A 263 -5.03 20.10 15.30
C SER A 263 -6.18 20.43 14.34
N GLY A 264 -7.44 20.30 14.80
CA GLY A 264 -8.60 20.62 13.96
C GLY A 264 -8.54 22.04 13.39
N ASP A 265 -8.08 23.02 14.17
CA ASP A 265 -7.93 24.41 13.74
C ASP A 265 -6.80 24.59 12.72
N GLU A 266 -5.68 23.87 12.89
CA GLU A 266 -4.57 23.87 11.95
C GLU A 266 -4.94 23.22 10.62
N VAL A 267 -5.77 22.18 10.62
CA VAL A 267 -6.31 21.56 9.39
C VAL A 267 -7.17 22.56 8.62
N THR A 268 -7.96 23.35 9.31
CA THR A 268 -8.77 24.41 8.69
C THR A 268 -7.91 25.51 8.09
N VAL A 269 -6.83 25.88 8.75
CA VAL A 269 -5.88 26.93 8.28
C VAL A 269 -4.94 26.36 7.20
N PHE A 270 -4.44 25.16 7.42
CA PHE A 270 -3.62 24.43 6.47
C PHE A 270 -4.53 23.58 5.58
N ASN A 271 -5.12 24.19 4.58
CA ASN A 271 -5.93 23.47 3.60
C ASN A 271 -5.03 22.49 2.82
N MET A 272 -4.85 21.30 3.38
CA MET A 272 -3.88 20.32 2.95
C MET A 272 -4.06 19.91 1.49
N ASN A 273 -5.31 19.81 1.03
CA ASN A 273 -5.61 19.49 -0.37
C ASN A 273 -5.17 20.59 -1.34
N TYR A 274 -5.17 21.84 -0.89
CA TYR A 274 -4.67 22.95 -1.68
C TYR A 274 -3.14 23.01 -1.71
N TRP A 275 -2.49 22.68 -0.59
CA TRP A 275 -1.04 22.84 -0.43
C TRP A 275 -0.24 21.65 -0.95
N ILE A 276 -0.75 20.45 -0.88
CA ILE A 276 -0.09 19.26 -1.45
C ILE A 276 -0.78 18.87 -2.76
N ASN A 277 -0.40 19.58 -3.79
CA ASN A 277 -0.66 19.23 -5.17
C ASN A 277 0.44 18.24 -5.68
N PRO A 278 0.28 17.65 -6.86
CA PRO A 278 1.26 16.71 -7.42
C PRO A 278 2.70 17.24 -7.45
N ASP A 279 2.89 18.56 -7.66
CA ASP A 279 4.22 19.16 -7.75
C ASP A 279 4.92 19.23 -6.38
N ARG A 280 4.15 19.46 -5.31
CA ARG A 280 4.66 19.48 -3.93
C ARG A 280 4.78 18.09 -3.33
N SER A 281 4.00 17.13 -3.79
CA SER A 281 4.10 15.72 -3.38
C SER A 281 5.43 15.07 -3.77
N GLU A 282 6.20 15.71 -4.67
CA GLU A 282 7.57 15.32 -4.99
C GLU A 282 8.48 15.25 -3.74
N LEU A 283 8.14 16.02 -2.69
CA LEU A 283 8.88 16.01 -1.41
C LEU A 283 9.01 14.61 -0.78
N PHE A 284 8.03 13.73 -0.99
CA PHE A 284 8.04 12.38 -0.43
C PHE A 284 9.01 11.41 -1.14
N PHE A 285 9.45 11.76 -2.36
CA PHE A 285 10.36 10.96 -3.17
C PHE A 285 11.80 11.50 -3.17
N ALA A 286 11.98 12.76 -2.75
CA ALA A 286 13.27 13.43 -2.78
C ALA A 286 14.23 12.90 -1.72
N LYS A 287 15.52 12.79 -2.06
CA LYS A 287 16.57 12.51 -1.06
C LYS A 287 16.85 13.70 -0.15
N LYS A 288 16.67 14.92 -0.67
CA LYS A 288 16.78 16.18 0.07
C LYS A 288 15.73 17.15 -0.44
N VAL A 289 15.16 17.89 0.48
CA VAL A 289 14.16 18.91 0.19
C VAL A 289 14.70 20.28 0.56
N ILE A 290 14.55 21.22 -0.34
CA ILE A 290 14.81 22.64 -0.13
C ILE A 290 13.47 23.35 -0.11
N LEU A 291 13.08 23.87 1.03
CA LEU A 291 11.83 24.61 1.19
C LEU A 291 12.07 26.08 0.88
N VAL A 292 11.25 26.64 0.00
CA VAL A 292 11.30 28.06 -0.40
C VAL A 292 9.95 28.72 -0.22
N GLU A 293 9.94 30.05 -0.08
CA GLU A 293 8.71 30.78 0.13
C GLU A 293 7.81 30.78 -1.11
N GLY A 294 8.40 31.07 -2.28
CA GLY A 294 7.62 31.28 -3.47
C GLY A 294 8.28 30.72 -4.75
N GLN A 295 7.54 30.88 -5.83
CA GLN A 295 7.92 30.38 -7.15
C GLN A 295 9.18 31.08 -7.68
N THR A 296 9.36 32.37 -7.37
CA THR A 296 10.57 33.13 -7.77
C THR A 296 11.82 32.50 -7.16
N ASP A 297 11.79 32.14 -5.87
CA ASP A 297 12.92 31.51 -5.20
C ASP A 297 13.25 30.16 -5.84
N LYS A 298 12.20 29.35 -6.14
CA LYS A 298 12.34 28.05 -6.81
C LYS A 298 13.04 28.21 -8.16
N ILE A 299 12.62 29.18 -8.97
CA ILE A 299 13.19 29.43 -10.31
C ILE A 299 14.63 29.90 -10.18
N VAL A 300 14.90 30.90 -9.34
CA VAL A 300 16.23 31.51 -9.17
C VAL A 300 17.22 30.46 -8.64
N LEU A 301 16.86 29.69 -7.59
CA LEU A 301 17.73 28.65 -7.04
C LEU A 301 18.00 27.54 -8.07
N SER A 302 16.98 27.14 -8.82
CA SER A 302 17.15 26.12 -9.88
C SER A 302 18.10 26.60 -10.97
N TYR A 303 17.96 27.86 -11.40
CA TYR A 303 18.84 28.48 -12.40
C TYR A 303 20.28 28.59 -11.90
N LEU A 304 20.45 29.16 -10.69
CA LEU A 304 21.78 29.32 -10.09
C LEU A 304 22.47 27.97 -9.86
N ALA A 305 21.75 26.97 -9.38
CA ALA A 305 22.33 25.64 -9.18
C ALA A 305 22.83 25.02 -10.49
N LYS A 306 22.07 25.21 -11.59
CA LYS A 306 22.50 24.76 -12.92
C LYS A 306 23.70 25.55 -13.42
N HIS A 307 23.69 26.89 -13.26
CA HIS A 307 24.76 27.77 -13.70
C HIS A 307 26.07 27.48 -12.96
N LEU A 308 26.00 27.18 -11.66
CA LEU A 308 27.13 26.85 -10.81
C LEU A 308 27.56 25.37 -10.90
N GLY A 309 26.87 24.54 -11.69
CA GLY A 309 27.19 23.11 -11.83
C GLY A 309 26.89 22.28 -10.57
N VAL A 310 26.10 22.77 -9.62
CA VAL A 310 25.76 22.08 -8.37
C VAL A 310 24.32 21.52 -8.36
N TYR A 311 23.61 21.63 -9.47
CA TYR A 311 22.27 21.09 -9.61
C TYR A 311 22.26 19.57 -9.44
N ASN A 312 21.34 19.06 -8.63
CA ASN A 312 21.25 17.63 -8.35
C ASN A 312 19.78 17.16 -8.45
N ASN A 313 19.52 16.22 -9.35
CA ASN A 313 18.18 15.66 -9.60
C ASN A 313 17.59 14.88 -8.40
N ASN A 314 18.40 14.57 -7.37
CA ASN A 314 17.91 13.94 -6.15
C ASN A 314 17.36 14.95 -5.12
N TYR A 315 17.44 16.25 -5.42
CA TYR A 315 16.93 17.32 -4.58
C TYR A 315 15.66 17.87 -5.19
N SER A 316 14.67 18.13 -4.36
CA SER A 316 13.44 18.80 -4.77
C SER A 316 13.36 20.19 -4.10
N ILE A 317 13.10 21.22 -4.89
CA ILE A 317 12.88 22.57 -4.41
C ILE A 317 11.37 22.77 -4.34
N ILE A 318 10.84 22.82 -3.12
CA ILE A 318 9.41 22.86 -2.83
C ILE A 318 9.00 24.27 -2.43
N GLU A 319 8.09 24.82 -3.18
CA GLU A 319 7.44 26.10 -2.90
C GLU A 319 6.38 25.93 -1.81
N CYS A 320 6.51 26.63 -0.69
CA CYS A 320 5.60 26.57 0.44
C CYS A 320 4.43 27.57 0.36
N GLY A 321 4.47 28.51 -0.60
CA GLY A 321 3.47 29.54 -0.83
C GLY A 321 3.59 30.76 0.09
N SER A 322 4.14 30.60 1.28
CA SER A 322 4.48 31.69 2.19
C SER A 322 5.52 31.23 3.22
N LYS A 323 6.24 32.20 3.79
CA LYS A 323 7.18 31.96 4.89
C LYS A 323 6.50 31.31 6.11
N SER A 324 5.26 31.68 6.39
CA SER A 324 4.47 31.14 7.50
C SER A 324 4.03 29.69 7.30
N SER A 325 4.05 29.17 6.07
CA SER A 325 3.72 27.78 5.76
C SER A 325 4.91 26.82 5.88
N ILE A 326 6.15 27.32 5.86
CA ILE A 326 7.36 26.50 5.95
C ILE A 326 7.37 25.59 7.19
N PRO A 327 6.98 26.06 8.41
CA PRO A 327 6.94 25.20 9.59
C PRO A 327 6.03 23.98 9.44
N GLN A 328 4.91 24.08 8.72
CA GLN A 328 4.00 22.96 8.48
C GLN A 328 4.65 21.89 7.58
N PHE A 329 5.37 22.34 6.53
CA PHE A 329 6.15 21.40 5.70
C PHE A 329 7.27 20.72 6.48
N ILE A 330 7.95 21.44 7.38
CA ILE A 330 8.96 20.86 8.27
C ILE A 330 8.32 19.81 9.20
N ARG A 331 7.15 20.12 9.78
CA ARG A 331 6.41 19.16 10.63
C ARG A 331 6.05 17.91 9.86
N LEU A 332 5.56 18.04 8.62
CA LEU A 332 5.23 16.93 7.74
C LEU A 332 6.45 16.06 7.39
N LEU A 333 7.61 16.67 7.14
CA LEU A 333 8.85 15.96 6.80
C LEU A 333 9.46 15.22 8.00
N ASN A 334 9.16 15.66 9.22
CA ASN A 334 9.66 15.07 10.47
C ASN A 334 8.70 14.03 11.08
N ALA A 335 7.50 13.87 10.51
CA ALA A 335 6.50 12.91 10.94
C ALA A 335 6.72 11.53 10.30
#